data_c21385b88d775b1f3931101b097dcbed
#
_entry.id   c21385b88d775b1f3931101b097dcbed
#
_cell.length_a   1.000
_cell.length_b   1.000
_cell.length_c   1.000
_cell.angle_alpha   90.00
_cell.angle_beta   90.00
_cell.angle_gamma   90.00
#
_symmetry.space_group_name_H-M   'P 1'
#
loop_
_entity.id
_entity.type
_entity.pdbx_description
1 polymer ?
#
loop_
_entity_poly.entity_id
_entity_poly.type
_entity_poly.pdbx_seq_one_letter_code
_entity_poly.pdbx_strand_id
1 'polypeptide(L)'
;LLALERYADATGDTAFLHRPEVEEGVAEILGRLAEKRHPAVALYETFLQPTDDERVYPYLTYDNVLVWRGLRAVARFYSAHTGQAAEAEAVRAAIRTHCVKTDADGAPYFAWSVDLQGHSDVYDEPPGSLQLLPLWGFCDAEDPVYQNTVRQIRAPDYAYSFAGSPIAEIGCPHAPWPWVLSLCNSLLCGHAE
;
A
#
# COMPACT_ATOMS: atom_id res chain seq x y z
N LEU A 1 2.41 13.63 -1.50
CA LEU A 1 3.32 13.61 -0.33
C LEU A 1 4.60 12.85 -0.64
N LEU A 2 4.55 11.62 -1.13
CA LEU A 2 5.73 10.80 -1.42
C LEU A 2 6.63 11.39 -2.52
N ALA A 3 6.05 12.03 -3.53
CA ALA A 3 6.83 12.71 -4.56
C ALA A 3 7.64 13.89 -4.01
N LEU A 4 7.09 14.62 -3.04
CA LEU A 4 7.80 15.71 -2.36
C LEU A 4 9.02 15.19 -1.56
N GLU A 5 8.85 14.08 -0.83
CA GLU A 5 9.95 13.44 -0.11
C GLU A 5 11.04 12.98 -1.08
N ARG A 6 10.67 12.27 -2.15
CA ARG A 6 11.63 11.80 -3.17
C ARG A 6 12.36 12.96 -3.84
N TYR A 7 11.66 14.06 -4.12
CA TYR A 7 12.28 15.25 -4.68
C TYR A 7 13.33 15.83 -3.72
N ALA A 8 12.95 16.03 -2.45
CA ALA A 8 13.88 16.57 -1.45
C ALA A 8 15.10 15.66 -1.24
N ASP A 9 14.90 14.35 -1.18
CA ASP A 9 15.99 13.37 -1.03
C ASP A 9 16.92 13.35 -2.25
N ALA A 10 16.38 13.50 -3.46
CA ALA A 10 17.16 13.47 -4.69
C ALA A 10 17.92 14.79 -4.96
N THR A 11 17.37 15.93 -4.57
CA THR A 11 17.90 17.25 -4.93
C THR A 11 18.56 17.99 -3.77
N GLY A 12 18.19 17.65 -2.53
CA GLY A 12 18.54 18.44 -1.34
C GLY A 12 17.78 19.77 -1.22
N ASP A 13 16.89 20.10 -2.18
CA ASP A 13 16.09 21.33 -2.17
C ASP A 13 14.87 21.19 -1.26
N THR A 14 15.09 21.41 0.03
CA THR A 14 13.99 21.47 1.01
C THR A 14 13.26 22.82 0.96
N ALA A 15 13.85 23.87 0.38
CA ALA A 15 13.19 25.17 0.29
C ALA A 15 11.95 25.11 -0.61
N PHE A 16 11.96 24.27 -1.64
CA PHE A 16 10.77 24.03 -2.48
C PHE A 16 9.58 23.55 -1.68
N LEU A 17 9.80 22.68 -0.67
CA LEU A 17 8.74 22.12 0.16
C LEU A 17 8.00 23.19 0.98
N HIS A 18 8.67 24.30 1.31
CA HIS A 18 8.14 25.38 2.13
C HIS A 18 7.60 26.56 1.31
N ARG A 19 7.40 26.38 0.02
CA ARG A 19 6.64 27.35 -0.77
C ARG A 19 5.18 27.37 -0.33
N PRO A 20 4.53 28.55 -0.23
CA PRO A 20 3.16 28.66 0.25
C PRO A 20 2.18 27.72 -0.48
N GLU A 21 2.28 27.63 -1.80
CA GLU A 21 1.43 26.78 -2.62
C GLU A 21 1.64 25.27 -2.38
N VAL A 22 2.85 24.85 -1.96
CA VAL A 22 3.15 23.46 -1.62
C VAL A 22 2.62 23.14 -0.22
N GLU A 23 2.82 24.05 0.75
CA GLU A 23 2.27 23.89 2.11
C GLU A 23 0.74 23.88 2.12
N GLU A 24 0.09 24.74 1.33
CA GLU A 24 -1.36 24.74 1.13
C GLU A 24 -1.84 23.41 0.54
N GLY A 25 -1.15 22.88 -0.49
CA GLY A 25 -1.45 21.59 -1.09
C GLY A 25 -1.29 20.42 -0.09
N VAL A 26 -0.25 20.45 0.75
CA VAL A 26 -0.06 19.45 1.82
C VAL A 26 -1.21 19.52 2.83
N ALA A 27 -1.60 20.72 3.26
CA ALA A 27 -2.70 20.92 4.20
C ALA A 27 -4.04 20.43 3.62
N GLU A 28 -4.30 20.70 2.34
CA GLU A 28 -5.49 20.18 1.65
C GLU A 28 -5.50 18.64 1.59
N ILE A 29 -4.39 18.01 1.21
CA ILE A 29 -4.28 16.54 1.18
C ILE A 29 -4.54 15.95 2.57
N LEU A 30 -3.97 16.53 3.63
CA LEU A 30 -4.22 16.06 4.99
C LEU A 30 -5.69 16.24 5.41
N GLY A 31 -6.33 17.34 5.01
CA GLY A 31 -7.77 17.56 5.22
C GLY A 31 -8.62 16.49 4.53
N ARG A 32 -8.33 16.19 3.27
CA ARG A 32 -9.01 15.12 2.51
C ARG A 32 -8.79 13.73 3.10
N LEU A 33 -7.58 13.43 3.57
CA LEU A 33 -7.31 12.18 4.26
C LEU A 33 -8.12 12.08 5.56
N ALA A 34 -8.21 13.15 6.35
CA ALA A 34 -8.98 13.15 7.59
C ALA A 34 -10.47 12.79 7.37
N GLU A 35 -11.06 13.22 6.24
CA GLU A 35 -12.43 12.87 5.84
C GLU A 35 -12.61 11.36 5.55
N LYS A 36 -11.54 10.67 5.17
CA LYS A 36 -11.53 9.26 4.80
C LYS A 36 -11.18 8.33 5.96
N ARG A 37 -10.74 8.89 7.09
CA ARG A 37 -10.33 8.11 8.24
C ARG A 37 -11.52 7.48 8.94
N HIS A 38 -11.45 6.18 9.25
CA HIS A 38 -12.46 5.54 10.09
C HIS A 38 -12.45 6.15 11.52
N PRO A 39 -13.61 6.44 12.13
CA PRO A 39 -13.68 7.18 13.39
C PRO A 39 -13.00 6.50 14.59
N ALA A 40 -12.97 5.16 14.62
CA ALA A 40 -12.42 4.40 15.74
C ALA A 40 -11.09 3.68 15.43
N VAL A 41 -10.77 3.47 14.15
CA VAL A 41 -9.59 2.71 13.71
C VAL A 41 -8.75 3.59 12.80
N ALA A 42 -7.43 3.58 12.95
CA ALA A 42 -6.55 4.36 12.09
C ALA A 42 -6.38 3.70 10.71
N LEU A 43 -7.49 3.49 10.00
CA LEU A 43 -7.53 3.08 8.60
C LEU A 43 -8.35 4.08 7.78
N TYR A 44 -7.96 4.23 6.54
CA TYR A 44 -8.50 5.19 5.60
C TYR A 44 -9.21 4.45 4.47
N GLU A 45 -10.46 4.82 4.23
CA GLU A 45 -11.23 4.22 3.15
C GLU A 45 -10.80 4.74 1.78
N THR A 46 -10.78 3.86 0.81
CA THR A 46 -10.68 4.21 -0.60
C THR A 46 -12.02 4.01 -1.29
N PHE A 47 -12.23 4.69 -2.41
CA PHE A 47 -13.44 4.56 -3.22
C PHE A 47 -13.24 3.57 -4.37
N LEU A 48 -12.07 3.57 -5.00
CA LEU A 48 -11.69 2.71 -6.11
C LEU A 48 -10.44 1.91 -5.77
N GLN A 49 -10.19 0.90 -6.57
CA GLN A 49 -8.92 0.19 -6.61
C GLN A 49 -7.87 1.01 -7.39
N PRO A 50 -6.56 0.68 -7.32
CA PRO A 50 -5.51 1.34 -8.10
C PRO A 50 -5.70 1.32 -9.63
N THR A 51 -6.56 0.43 -10.13
CA THR A 51 -6.95 0.33 -11.55
C THR A 51 -8.21 1.11 -11.91
N ASP A 52 -8.73 1.95 -11.01
CA ASP A 52 -10.02 2.63 -11.12
C ASP A 52 -11.25 1.70 -11.15
N ASP A 53 -11.05 0.42 -10.86
CA ASP A 53 -12.14 -0.54 -10.69
C ASP A 53 -12.80 -0.41 -9.31
N GLU A 54 -14.04 -0.90 -9.16
CA GLU A 54 -14.75 -0.85 -7.90
C GLU A 54 -14.09 -1.77 -6.86
N ARG A 55 -13.84 -1.24 -5.66
CA ARG A 55 -13.31 -2.00 -4.53
C ARG A 55 -14.32 -3.00 -3.99
N VAL A 56 -13.84 -4.12 -3.43
CA VAL A 56 -14.67 -5.08 -2.69
C VAL A 56 -14.93 -4.58 -1.27
N TYR A 57 -13.87 -4.29 -0.52
CA TYR A 57 -13.97 -3.77 0.86
C TYR A 57 -13.32 -2.39 0.97
N PRO A 58 -13.76 -1.54 1.95
CA PRO A 58 -13.40 -0.12 1.98
C PRO A 58 -11.94 0.18 2.34
N TYR A 59 -11.24 -0.71 3.03
CA TYR A 59 -9.90 -0.44 3.54
C TYR A 59 -8.87 -1.30 2.82
N LEU A 60 -8.28 -0.75 1.76
CA LEU A 60 -7.20 -1.40 1.03
C LEU A 60 -5.89 -1.32 1.82
N THR A 61 -5.23 -2.44 1.99
CA THR A 61 -3.97 -2.53 2.73
C THR A 61 -2.88 -1.68 2.07
N TYR A 62 -2.72 -1.79 0.76
CA TYR A 62 -1.72 -1.03 0.02
C TYR A 62 -1.93 0.49 0.16
N ASP A 63 -3.14 1.00 -0.01
CA ASP A 63 -3.45 2.42 0.11
C ASP A 63 -3.16 2.93 1.52
N ASN A 64 -3.49 2.13 2.55
CA ASN A 64 -3.18 2.48 3.92
C ASN A 64 -1.67 2.47 4.22
N VAL A 65 -0.89 1.63 3.54
CA VAL A 65 0.59 1.70 3.59
C VAL A 65 1.09 2.99 2.95
N LEU A 66 0.49 3.45 1.84
CA LEU A 66 0.83 4.74 1.24
C LEU A 66 0.45 5.92 2.15
N VAL A 67 -0.70 5.85 2.84
CA VAL A 67 -1.09 6.84 3.86
C VAL A 67 -0.04 6.87 4.98
N TRP A 68 0.28 5.73 5.58
CA TRP A 68 1.33 5.62 6.59
C TRP A 68 2.64 6.26 6.14
N ARG A 69 3.10 5.93 4.95
CA ARG A 69 4.35 6.43 4.40
C ARG A 69 4.30 7.94 4.14
N GLY A 70 3.17 8.43 3.61
CA GLY A 70 2.91 9.84 3.37
C GLY A 70 2.89 10.68 4.66
N LEU A 71 2.26 10.18 5.72
CA LEU A 71 2.24 10.84 7.05
C LEU A 71 3.64 10.93 7.66
N ARG A 72 4.47 9.91 7.48
CA ARG A 72 5.89 9.96 7.88
C ARG A 72 6.68 11.02 7.13
N ALA A 73 6.44 11.17 5.82
CA ALA A 73 7.05 12.22 5.03
C ALA A 73 6.63 13.62 5.52
N VAL A 74 5.34 13.81 5.84
CA VAL A 74 4.87 15.07 6.43
C VAL A 74 5.52 15.32 7.79
N ALA A 75 5.57 14.33 8.67
CA ALA A 75 6.20 14.47 9.99
C ALA A 75 7.70 14.85 9.89
N ARG A 76 8.38 14.40 8.83
CA ARG A 76 9.79 14.71 8.58
C ARG A 76 10.02 16.15 8.16
N PHE A 77 9.19 16.70 7.29
CA PHE A 77 9.44 17.98 6.63
C PHE A 77 8.57 19.15 7.12
N TYR A 78 7.43 18.88 7.75
CA TYR A 78 6.44 19.88 8.08
C TYR A 78 6.14 19.92 9.58
N SER A 79 6.98 20.61 10.35
CA SER A 79 6.85 20.72 11.81
C SER A 79 5.55 21.38 12.29
N ALA A 80 4.88 22.17 11.43
CA ALA A 80 3.57 22.77 11.73
C ALA A 80 2.45 21.72 11.83
N HIS A 81 2.58 20.57 11.15
CA HIS A 81 1.62 19.49 11.20
C HIS A 81 1.98 18.48 12.30
N THR A 82 1.78 18.90 13.55
CA THR A 82 2.04 18.04 14.73
C THR A 82 1.08 16.86 14.77
N GLY A 83 1.55 15.73 15.31
CA GLY A 83 0.73 14.53 15.46
C GLY A 83 0.82 13.54 14.28
N GLN A 84 1.36 13.93 13.11
CA GLN A 84 1.42 13.04 11.93
C GLN A 84 2.33 11.81 12.16
N ALA A 85 3.39 11.96 12.95
CA ALA A 85 4.23 10.82 13.34
C ALA A 85 3.44 9.81 14.18
N ALA A 86 2.67 10.27 15.17
CA ALA A 86 1.83 9.40 16.01
C ALA A 86 0.70 8.75 15.21
N GLU A 87 0.07 9.51 14.29
CA GLU A 87 -0.96 8.97 13.40
C GLU A 87 -0.36 7.92 12.44
N ALA A 88 0.83 8.13 11.89
CA ALA A 88 1.51 7.14 11.08
C ALA A 88 1.71 5.82 11.84
N GLU A 89 2.18 5.88 13.09
CA GLU A 89 2.33 4.67 13.92
C GLU A 89 0.98 4.02 14.25
N ALA A 90 -0.07 4.80 14.45
CA ALA A 90 -1.44 4.28 14.62
C ALA A 90 -1.93 3.56 13.36
N VAL A 91 -1.68 4.11 12.17
CA VAL A 91 -2.00 3.47 10.88
C VAL A 91 -1.24 2.15 10.74
N ARG A 92 0.07 2.15 11.01
CA ARG A 92 0.89 0.93 10.96
C ARG A 92 0.35 -0.15 11.89
N ALA A 93 0.01 0.21 13.11
CA ALA A 93 -0.57 -0.71 14.08
C ALA A 93 -1.94 -1.24 13.62
N ALA A 94 -2.79 -0.36 13.07
CA ALA A 94 -4.10 -0.74 12.55
C ALA A 94 -3.99 -1.72 11.36
N ILE A 95 -3.06 -1.49 10.43
CA ILE A 95 -2.80 -2.43 9.33
C ILE A 95 -2.39 -3.80 9.89
N ARG A 96 -1.43 -3.84 10.82
CA ARG A 96 -0.98 -5.10 11.44
C ARG A 96 -2.10 -5.81 12.19
N THR A 97 -3.01 -5.09 12.82
CA THR A 97 -4.11 -5.65 13.60
C THR A 97 -5.28 -6.13 12.74
N HIS A 98 -5.65 -5.36 11.73
CA HIS A 98 -6.90 -5.57 11.01
C HIS A 98 -6.72 -6.15 9.61
N CYS A 99 -5.60 -5.85 8.93
CA CYS A 99 -5.35 -6.32 7.58
C CYS A 99 -4.50 -7.60 7.52
N VAL A 100 -3.92 -8.05 8.63
CA VAL A 100 -3.30 -9.38 8.70
C VAL A 100 -4.37 -10.42 9.00
N LYS A 101 -4.44 -11.43 8.16
CA LYS A 101 -5.34 -12.59 8.27
C LYS A 101 -4.53 -13.89 8.31
N THR A 102 -5.19 -15.01 8.53
CA THR A 102 -4.58 -16.34 8.49
C THR A 102 -5.20 -17.16 7.37
N ASP A 103 -4.36 -17.86 6.63
CA ASP A 103 -4.80 -18.81 5.61
C ASP A 103 -5.30 -20.14 6.22
N ALA A 104 -5.66 -21.09 5.37
CA ALA A 104 -6.18 -22.38 5.80
C ALA A 104 -5.16 -23.22 6.63
N ASP A 105 -3.87 -22.97 6.43
CA ASP A 105 -2.77 -23.62 7.16
C ASP A 105 -2.39 -22.89 8.45
N GLY A 106 -3.09 -21.76 8.76
CA GLY A 106 -2.83 -20.95 9.93
C GLY A 106 -1.66 -19.96 9.75
N ALA A 107 -1.10 -19.80 8.55
CA ALA A 107 -0.03 -18.85 8.29
C ALA A 107 -0.57 -17.44 8.05
N PRO A 108 0.04 -16.41 8.65
CA PRO A 108 -0.44 -15.03 8.49
C PRO A 108 -0.09 -14.46 7.11
N TYR A 109 -0.98 -13.63 6.57
CA TYR A 109 -0.77 -12.88 5.33
C TYR A 109 -1.44 -11.50 5.40
N PHE A 110 -1.02 -10.56 4.57
CA PHE A 110 -1.73 -9.30 4.36
C PHE A 110 -2.90 -9.53 3.39
N ALA A 111 -4.13 -9.31 3.85
CA ALA A 111 -5.29 -9.25 2.97
C ALA A 111 -5.18 -8.02 2.05
N TRP A 112 -5.74 -8.10 0.86
CA TRP A 112 -5.83 -6.97 -0.05
C TRP A 112 -6.70 -5.85 0.53
N SER A 113 -7.91 -6.20 0.92
CA SER A 113 -8.84 -5.28 1.56
C SER A 113 -9.64 -5.92 2.70
N VAL A 114 -10.16 -5.08 3.59
CA VAL A 114 -10.96 -5.50 4.75
C VAL A 114 -12.14 -4.56 4.98
N ASP A 115 -13.21 -5.06 5.65
CA ASP A 115 -14.39 -4.28 6.02
C ASP A 115 -14.48 -3.93 7.52
N LEU A 116 -13.56 -4.40 8.34
CA LEU A 116 -13.56 -4.32 9.81
C LEU A 116 -14.73 -5.08 10.49
N GLN A 117 -15.48 -5.90 9.75
CA GLN A 117 -16.58 -6.74 10.23
C GLN A 117 -16.26 -8.23 10.15
N GLY A 118 -15.03 -8.57 9.77
CA GLY A 118 -14.53 -9.93 9.67
C GLY A 118 -14.30 -10.43 8.24
N HIS A 119 -14.70 -9.68 7.22
CA HIS A 119 -14.46 -10.05 5.85
C HIS A 119 -13.16 -9.47 5.31
N SER A 120 -12.55 -10.19 4.40
CA SER A 120 -11.31 -9.81 3.71
C SER A 120 -11.19 -10.60 2.41
N ASP A 121 -10.32 -10.16 1.52
CA ASP A 121 -10.01 -10.85 0.28
C ASP A 121 -8.52 -11.12 0.10
N VAL A 122 -8.22 -12.16 -0.69
CA VAL A 122 -6.90 -12.42 -1.25
C VAL A 122 -6.94 -11.97 -2.70
N TYR A 123 -6.30 -10.85 -2.96
CA TYR A 123 -6.28 -10.24 -4.27
C TYR A 123 -5.01 -9.40 -4.41
N ASP A 124 -4.64 -9.02 -5.62
CA ASP A 124 -3.55 -8.08 -5.90
C ASP A 124 -3.74 -7.43 -7.26
N GLU A 125 -3.29 -6.20 -7.37
CA GLU A 125 -3.25 -5.46 -8.63
C GLU A 125 -1.86 -4.87 -8.87
N PRO A 126 -1.28 -5.07 -10.06
CA PRO A 126 0.06 -4.57 -10.35
C PRO A 126 0.31 -3.07 -10.06
N PRO A 127 -0.65 -2.14 -10.31
CA PRO A 127 -0.44 -0.71 -9.99
C PRO A 127 -0.29 -0.39 -8.51
N GLY A 128 -0.86 -1.23 -7.63
CA GLY A 128 -0.87 -1.05 -6.18
C GLY A 128 -0.53 -2.31 -5.41
N SER A 129 0.37 -3.12 -5.92
CA SER A 129 0.68 -4.47 -5.44
C SER A 129 1.18 -4.53 -4.00
N LEU A 130 0.69 -5.51 -3.24
CA LEU A 130 1.21 -5.88 -1.92
C LEU A 130 2.67 -6.36 -1.97
N GLN A 131 3.18 -6.74 -3.14
CA GLN A 131 4.60 -7.02 -3.34
C GLN A 131 5.49 -5.81 -3.07
N LEU A 132 4.96 -4.59 -3.18
CA LEU A 132 5.69 -3.34 -2.99
C LEU A 132 5.85 -2.91 -1.52
N LEU A 133 5.30 -3.65 -0.55
CA LEU A 133 5.36 -3.25 0.86
C LEU A 133 6.79 -3.04 1.39
N PRO A 134 7.81 -3.89 1.04
CA PRO A 134 9.19 -3.63 1.42
C PRO A 134 9.79 -2.40 0.73
N LEU A 135 9.45 -2.12 -0.53
CA LEU A 135 9.90 -0.93 -1.25
C LEU A 135 9.47 0.37 -0.54
N TRP A 136 8.31 0.35 0.09
CA TRP A 136 7.81 1.45 0.92
C TRP A 136 8.40 1.47 2.33
N GLY A 137 9.18 0.45 2.69
CA GLY A 137 9.77 0.29 4.04
C GLY A 137 8.73 -0.05 5.11
N PHE A 138 7.59 -0.63 4.72
CA PHE A 138 6.55 -1.03 5.65
C PHE A 138 6.90 -2.31 6.42
N CYS A 139 7.54 -3.25 5.78
CA CYS A 139 8.06 -4.49 6.35
C CYS A 139 9.38 -4.86 5.66
N ASP A 140 10.11 -5.80 6.25
CA ASP A 140 11.27 -6.40 5.61
C ASP A 140 10.83 -7.42 4.55
N ALA A 141 11.71 -7.71 3.58
CA ALA A 141 11.43 -8.72 2.56
C ALA A 141 11.31 -10.13 3.16
N GLU A 142 11.96 -10.37 4.29
CA GLU A 142 11.94 -11.63 5.04
C GLU A 142 10.78 -11.73 6.04
N ASP A 143 9.93 -10.70 6.17
CA ASP A 143 8.74 -10.74 7.05
C ASP A 143 7.86 -11.93 6.66
N PRO A 144 7.59 -12.89 7.55
CA PRO A 144 6.82 -14.10 7.21
C PRO A 144 5.39 -13.80 6.76
N VAL A 145 4.79 -12.70 7.23
CA VAL A 145 3.47 -12.26 6.76
C VAL A 145 3.54 -11.83 5.30
N TYR A 146 4.57 -11.05 4.95
CA TYR A 146 4.82 -10.61 3.60
C TYR A 146 5.14 -11.79 2.66
N GLN A 147 6.02 -12.68 3.07
CA GLN A 147 6.39 -13.86 2.29
C GLN A 147 5.18 -14.76 2.00
N ASN A 148 4.30 -14.95 2.98
CA ASN A 148 3.08 -15.71 2.74
C ASN A 148 2.11 -14.97 1.80
N THR A 149 2.02 -13.64 1.89
CA THR A 149 1.22 -12.83 0.96
C THR A 149 1.69 -13.01 -0.48
N VAL A 150 2.99 -12.84 -0.72
CA VAL A 150 3.58 -13.02 -2.07
C VAL A 150 3.35 -14.44 -2.59
N ARG A 151 3.52 -15.47 -1.73
CA ARG A 151 3.26 -16.85 -2.11
C ARG A 151 1.82 -17.05 -2.57
N GLN A 152 0.83 -16.46 -1.89
CA GLN A 152 -0.59 -16.62 -2.25
C GLN A 152 -0.93 -15.92 -3.56
N ILE A 153 -0.53 -14.66 -3.75
CA ILE A 153 -0.86 -13.90 -4.97
C ILE A 153 -0.08 -14.38 -6.20
N ARG A 154 1.01 -15.12 -6.02
CA ARG A 154 1.79 -15.74 -7.11
C ARG A 154 1.54 -17.24 -7.27
N ALA A 155 0.66 -17.81 -6.46
CA ALA A 155 0.32 -19.23 -6.54
C ALA A 155 -0.29 -19.60 -7.91
N PRO A 156 -0.02 -20.79 -8.46
CA PRO A 156 -0.57 -21.19 -9.76
C PRO A 156 -2.10 -21.23 -9.80
N ASP A 157 -2.75 -21.40 -8.66
CA ASP A 157 -4.22 -21.42 -8.50
C ASP A 157 -4.82 -20.04 -8.14
N TYR A 158 -3.99 -19.00 -8.01
CA TYR A 158 -4.49 -17.64 -7.89
C TYR A 158 -5.22 -17.21 -9.17
N ALA A 159 -6.39 -16.61 -9.04
CA ALA A 159 -7.33 -16.37 -10.14
C ALA A 159 -6.74 -15.59 -11.34
N TYR A 160 -5.74 -14.76 -11.10
CA TYR A 160 -5.08 -13.94 -12.11
C TYR A 160 -3.61 -14.31 -12.30
N SER A 161 -3.22 -15.51 -11.91
CA SER A 161 -1.87 -16.04 -12.09
C SER A 161 -1.68 -16.51 -13.53
N PHE A 162 -0.51 -16.18 -14.07
CA PHE A 162 -0.01 -16.70 -15.34
C PHE A 162 1.20 -17.61 -15.13
N ALA A 163 1.27 -18.27 -13.96
CA ALA A 163 2.28 -19.30 -13.69
C ALA A 163 2.26 -20.36 -14.78
N GLY A 164 3.43 -20.74 -15.29
CA GLY A 164 3.57 -21.67 -16.40
C GLY A 164 3.49 -21.03 -17.81
N SER A 165 3.18 -19.74 -17.92
CA SER A 165 3.36 -18.99 -19.16
C SER A 165 4.82 -18.52 -19.30
N PRO A 166 5.26 -18.10 -20.51
CA PRO A 166 6.61 -17.53 -20.73
C PRO A 166 6.92 -16.31 -19.83
N ILE A 167 5.88 -15.60 -19.36
CA ILE A 167 5.97 -14.53 -18.39
C ILE A 167 5.05 -14.92 -17.22
N ALA A 168 5.65 -15.52 -16.19
CA ALA A 168 4.95 -16.04 -15.01
C ALA A 168 4.60 -14.92 -14.02
N GLU A 169 3.85 -13.92 -14.46
CA GLU A 169 3.43 -12.76 -13.68
C GLU A 169 1.92 -12.77 -13.43
N ILE A 170 1.41 -11.81 -12.67
CA ILE A 170 -0.01 -11.66 -12.40
C ILE A 170 -0.64 -10.59 -13.31
N GLY A 171 -1.92 -10.78 -13.59
CA GLY A 171 -2.82 -9.79 -14.15
C GLY A 171 -3.85 -9.34 -13.12
N CYS A 172 -4.93 -8.75 -13.61
CA CYS A 172 -6.13 -8.42 -12.85
C CYS A 172 -7.34 -8.35 -13.80
N PRO A 173 -8.58 -8.18 -13.33
CA PRO A 173 -9.75 -8.05 -14.20
C PRO A 173 -9.62 -6.95 -15.24
N HIS A 174 -9.02 -5.81 -14.85
CA HIS A 174 -8.77 -4.67 -15.73
C HIS A 174 -7.81 -5.00 -16.89
N ALA A 175 -6.80 -5.85 -16.62
CA ALA A 175 -5.84 -6.33 -17.60
C ALA A 175 -5.60 -7.84 -17.39
N PRO A 176 -6.43 -8.71 -18.02
CA PRO A 176 -6.40 -10.16 -17.81
C PRO A 176 -5.26 -10.83 -18.61
N TRP A 177 -4.05 -10.30 -18.49
CA TRP A 177 -2.80 -10.74 -19.10
C TRP A 177 -1.66 -10.57 -18.12
N PRO A 178 -0.50 -11.26 -18.30
CA PRO A 178 0.71 -10.94 -17.53
C PRO A 178 1.06 -9.47 -17.74
N TRP A 179 1.01 -8.67 -16.69
CA TRP A 179 1.18 -7.23 -16.82
C TRP A 179 2.64 -6.81 -16.62
N VAL A 180 3.11 -5.88 -17.46
CA VAL A 180 4.48 -5.32 -17.36
C VAL A 180 4.75 -4.70 -15.99
N LEU A 181 3.73 -4.08 -15.37
CA LEU A 181 3.87 -3.56 -13.99
C LEU A 181 4.10 -4.66 -12.97
N SER A 182 3.49 -5.85 -13.13
CA SER A 182 3.77 -6.99 -12.25
C SER A 182 5.22 -7.45 -12.37
N LEU A 183 5.75 -7.52 -13.60
CA LEU A 183 7.18 -7.81 -13.82
C LEU A 183 8.09 -6.76 -13.17
N CYS A 184 7.74 -5.47 -13.29
CA CYS A 184 8.48 -4.39 -12.62
C CYS A 184 8.45 -4.57 -11.09
N ASN A 185 7.29 -4.91 -10.51
CA ASN A 185 7.16 -5.16 -9.06
C ASN A 185 8.04 -6.32 -8.63
N SER A 186 8.04 -7.43 -9.38
CA SER A 186 8.87 -8.60 -9.12
C SER A 186 10.36 -8.28 -9.17
N LEU A 187 10.79 -7.50 -10.16
CA LEU A 187 12.19 -7.04 -10.26
C LEU A 187 12.58 -6.13 -9.11
N LEU A 188 11.72 -5.18 -8.74
CA LEU A 188 11.99 -4.23 -7.65
C LEU A 188 12.06 -4.92 -6.27
N CYS A 189 11.33 -6.00 -6.09
CA CYS A 189 11.22 -6.73 -4.82
C CYS A 189 12.01 -8.05 -4.79
N GLY A 190 12.75 -8.37 -5.85
CA GLY A 190 13.60 -9.56 -5.91
C GLY A 190 12.84 -10.88 -6.08
N HIS A 191 11.64 -10.84 -6.67
CA HIS A 191 10.80 -12.02 -6.92
C HIS A 191 10.87 -12.51 -8.38
N ALA A 192 11.58 -11.83 -9.27
CA ALA A 192 11.81 -12.28 -10.64
C ALA A 192 12.84 -13.40 -10.64
N GLU A 193 12.49 -14.55 -11.27
CA GLU A 193 13.40 -15.66 -11.57
C GLU A 193 14.06 -15.45 -12.95
#